data_045c8f7adbe3bdcf0b4c10c6d8aa6324
#
_entry.id   045c8f7adbe3bdcf0b4c10c6d8aa6324
#
_cell.length_a   1.000
_cell.length_b   1.000
_cell.length_c   1.000
_cell.angle_alpha   90.00
_cell.angle_beta   90.00
_cell.angle_gamma   90.00
#
_symmetry.space_group_name_H-M   'P 1'
#
loop_
_entity.id
_entity.type
_entity.pdbx_description
1 polymer ?
#
loop_
_entity_poly.entity_id
_entity_poly.type
_entity_poly.pdbx_seq_one_letter_code
_entity_poly.pdbx_strand_id
1 'polypeptide(L)'
;METNLYNNYLFKAIENYPYELEKAIEALNYALSYNPKSVKALCLMARIQNEQLGDYELAKEYYEKALMSRLDIPDVYPDYIRLLINNEDYEEAQKLIDFARQIKGIDKAGIELTQASLFEANLEFDKARKSLNDAKLLGMNNDFINYVDEVISRVNKKLKIQNKINREAENKKTETVDKPETSWFRNRLNN
;
A
#
# COMPACT_ATOMS: atom_id res chain seq x y z
N MET A 1 20.52 -27.37 -19.81
CA MET A 1 19.48 -27.04 -20.82
C MET A 1 18.22 -26.42 -20.22
N GLU A 2 17.75 -26.90 -19.07
CA GLU A 2 16.51 -26.41 -18.42
C GLU A 2 16.55 -24.95 -17.97
N THR A 3 17.68 -24.46 -17.46
CA THR A 3 17.84 -23.05 -17.07
C THR A 3 17.69 -22.06 -18.21
N ASN A 4 18.03 -22.44 -19.44
CA ASN A 4 17.86 -21.59 -20.62
C ASN A 4 16.39 -21.50 -21.08
N LEU A 5 15.65 -22.60 -20.99
CA LEU A 5 14.22 -22.64 -21.34
C LEU A 5 13.40 -21.80 -20.37
N TYR A 6 13.64 -21.94 -19.08
CA TYR A 6 12.99 -21.10 -18.05
C TYR A 6 13.21 -19.61 -18.32
N ASN A 7 14.46 -19.19 -18.55
CA ASN A 7 14.77 -17.79 -18.83
C ASN A 7 14.06 -17.28 -20.09
N ASN A 8 14.01 -18.09 -21.14
CA ASN A 8 13.31 -17.71 -22.38
C ASN A 8 11.81 -17.47 -22.18
N TYR A 9 11.13 -18.32 -21.39
CA TYR A 9 9.72 -18.12 -21.08
C TYR A 9 9.48 -16.92 -20.18
N LEU A 10 10.34 -16.69 -19.17
CA LEU A 10 10.24 -15.49 -18.34
C LEU A 10 10.45 -14.21 -19.17
N PHE A 11 11.41 -14.18 -20.07
CA PHE A 11 11.62 -13.04 -20.98
C PHE A 11 10.40 -12.80 -21.89
N LYS A 12 9.85 -13.86 -22.50
CA LYS A 12 8.62 -13.73 -23.29
C LYS A 12 7.46 -13.17 -22.48
N ALA A 13 7.33 -13.58 -21.22
CA ALA A 13 6.28 -13.07 -20.35
C ALA A 13 6.46 -11.57 -20.09
N ILE A 14 7.69 -11.13 -19.81
CA ILE A 14 8.03 -9.71 -19.57
C ILE A 14 7.80 -8.88 -20.85
N GLU A 15 8.17 -9.39 -22.02
CA GLU A 15 7.98 -8.69 -23.30
C GLU A 15 6.51 -8.51 -23.67
N ASN A 16 5.68 -9.52 -23.37
CA ASN A 16 4.25 -9.48 -23.67
C ASN A 16 3.44 -8.66 -22.66
N TYR A 17 3.92 -8.51 -21.44
CA TYR A 17 3.25 -7.71 -20.40
C TYR A 17 3.54 -6.22 -20.61
N PRO A 18 2.51 -5.33 -20.48
CA PRO A 18 1.09 -5.62 -20.18
C PRO A 18 0.17 -5.77 -21.41
N TYR A 19 0.71 -5.74 -22.62
CA TYR A 19 -0.07 -5.55 -23.84
C TYR A 19 -0.71 -6.85 -24.40
N GLU A 20 -0.05 -7.99 -24.22
CA GLU A 20 -0.51 -9.31 -24.69
C GLU A 20 -0.68 -10.26 -23.50
N LEU A 21 -1.71 -9.99 -22.70
CA LEU A 21 -1.91 -10.62 -21.38
C LEU A 21 -1.98 -12.15 -21.45
N GLU A 22 -2.73 -12.71 -22.39
CA GLU A 22 -2.86 -14.16 -22.55
C GLU A 22 -1.52 -14.83 -22.83
N LYS A 23 -0.71 -14.23 -23.72
CA LYS A 23 0.64 -14.74 -24.03
C LYS A 23 1.58 -14.58 -22.84
N ALA A 24 1.46 -13.50 -22.06
CA ALA A 24 2.25 -13.30 -20.85
C ALA A 24 1.93 -14.37 -19.81
N ILE A 25 0.65 -14.67 -19.55
CA ILE A 25 0.21 -15.71 -18.62
C ILE A 25 0.65 -17.10 -19.08
N GLU A 26 0.49 -17.42 -20.36
CA GLU A 26 0.93 -18.69 -20.92
C GLU A 26 2.44 -18.89 -20.74
N ALA A 27 3.24 -17.88 -21.07
CA ALA A 27 4.68 -17.92 -20.90
C ALA A 27 5.08 -18.05 -19.41
N LEU A 28 4.38 -17.36 -18.48
CA LEU A 28 4.61 -17.51 -17.04
C LEU A 28 4.29 -18.92 -16.54
N ASN A 29 3.21 -19.53 -17.02
CA ASN A 29 2.86 -20.89 -16.66
C ASN A 29 3.95 -21.88 -17.10
N TYR A 30 4.50 -21.71 -18.31
CA TYR A 30 5.66 -22.49 -18.74
C TYR A 30 6.90 -22.20 -17.87
N ALA A 31 7.21 -20.93 -17.60
CA ALA A 31 8.34 -20.58 -16.74
C ALA A 31 8.22 -21.22 -15.34
N LEU A 32 7.03 -21.15 -14.73
CA LEU A 32 6.76 -21.72 -13.41
C LEU A 32 6.73 -23.28 -13.42
N SER A 33 6.38 -23.92 -14.54
CA SER A 33 6.48 -25.38 -14.66
C SER A 33 7.92 -25.87 -14.61
N TYR A 34 8.87 -25.08 -15.15
CA TYR A 34 10.31 -25.39 -15.09
C TYR A 34 10.96 -24.95 -13.78
N ASN A 35 10.51 -23.83 -13.21
CA ASN A 35 11.02 -23.32 -11.93
C ASN A 35 9.89 -22.75 -11.06
N PRO A 36 9.21 -23.62 -10.28
CA PRO A 36 8.09 -23.21 -9.41
C PRO A 36 8.47 -22.19 -8.33
N LYS A 37 9.76 -22.06 -8.02
CA LYS A 37 10.30 -21.16 -6.99
C LYS A 37 10.88 -19.86 -7.58
N SER A 38 10.60 -19.56 -8.82
CA SER A 38 11.08 -18.33 -9.45
C SER A 38 10.38 -17.10 -8.90
N VAL A 39 11.06 -16.37 -8.01
CA VAL A 39 10.53 -15.14 -7.42
C VAL A 39 10.06 -14.16 -8.49
N LYS A 40 10.85 -13.93 -9.55
CA LYS A 40 10.47 -13.00 -10.63
C LYS A 40 9.21 -13.43 -11.37
N ALA A 41 9.06 -14.72 -11.68
CA ALA A 41 7.87 -15.22 -12.35
C ALA A 41 6.63 -15.16 -11.43
N LEU A 42 6.80 -15.52 -10.15
CA LEU A 42 5.73 -15.43 -9.14
C LEU A 42 5.26 -13.99 -8.94
N CYS A 43 6.20 -13.03 -8.79
CA CYS A 43 5.84 -11.61 -8.64
C CYS A 43 5.16 -11.04 -9.89
N LEU A 44 5.59 -11.42 -11.10
CA LEU A 44 4.93 -10.96 -12.33
C LEU A 44 3.52 -11.55 -12.45
N MET A 45 3.34 -12.84 -12.09
CA MET A 45 2.00 -13.45 -12.03
C MET A 45 1.12 -12.75 -11.01
N ALA A 46 1.63 -12.47 -9.79
CA ALA A 46 0.90 -11.73 -8.77
C ALA A 46 0.45 -10.35 -9.26
N ARG A 47 1.35 -9.63 -9.95
CA ARG A 47 1.04 -8.33 -10.54
C ARG A 47 -0.07 -8.43 -11.60
N ILE A 48 0.00 -9.42 -12.47
CA ILE A 48 -1.04 -9.67 -13.48
C ILE A 48 -2.39 -9.95 -12.80
N GLN A 49 -2.42 -10.83 -11.81
CA GLN A 49 -3.67 -11.16 -11.10
C GLN A 49 -4.28 -9.91 -10.45
N ASN A 50 -3.45 -9.07 -9.79
CA ASN A 50 -3.93 -7.86 -9.15
C ASN A 50 -4.34 -6.76 -10.14
N GLU A 51 -3.44 -6.38 -11.05
CA GLU A 51 -3.58 -5.16 -11.84
C GLU A 51 -4.45 -5.35 -13.09
N GLN A 52 -4.48 -6.56 -13.66
CA GLN A 52 -5.16 -6.84 -14.91
C GLN A 52 -6.43 -7.67 -14.72
N LEU A 53 -6.45 -8.59 -13.78
CA LEU A 53 -7.55 -9.51 -13.57
C LEU A 53 -8.39 -9.18 -12.33
N GLY A 54 -7.88 -8.34 -11.42
CA GLY A 54 -8.57 -7.96 -10.19
C GLY A 54 -8.72 -9.10 -9.18
N ASP A 55 -7.93 -10.18 -9.32
CA ASP A 55 -7.94 -11.32 -8.41
C ASP A 55 -6.93 -11.10 -7.28
N TYR A 56 -7.40 -10.44 -6.22
CA TYR A 56 -6.60 -10.15 -5.05
C TYR A 56 -6.08 -11.39 -4.34
N GLU A 57 -6.94 -12.38 -4.11
CA GLU A 57 -6.58 -13.59 -3.35
C GLU A 57 -5.48 -14.38 -4.07
N LEU A 58 -5.63 -14.56 -5.36
CA LEU A 58 -4.63 -15.25 -6.15
C LEU A 58 -3.33 -14.47 -6.27
N ALA A 59 -3.40 -13.13 -6.36
CA ALA A 59 -2.23 -12.27 -6.32
C ALA A 59 -1.47 -12.41 -4.99
N LYS A 60 -2.19 -12.41 -3.87
CA LYS A 60 -1.64 -12.62 -2.53
C LYS A 60 -0.93 -13.96 -2.41
N GLU A 61 -1.56 -15.05 -2.86
CA GLU A 61 -0.94 -16.38 -2.89
C GLU A 61 0.40 -16.41 -3.66
N TYR A 62 0.47 -15.73 -4.80
CA TYR A 62 1.70 -15.68 -5.58
C TYR A 62 2.81 -14.90 -4.89
N TYR A 63 2.50 -13.78 -4.22
CA TYR A 63 3.49 -13.05 -3.41
C TYR A 63 3.95 -13.88 -2.20
N GLU A 64 3.05 -14.57 -1.51
CA GLU A 64 3.40 -15.49 -0.43
C GLU A 64 4.34 -16.60 -0.91
N LYS A 65 4.04 -17.25 -2.04
CA LYS A 65 4.91 -18.25 -2.67
C LYS A 65 6.28 -17.68 -3.02
N ALA A 66 6.34 -16.40 -3.47
CA ALA A 66 7.60 -15.72 -3.74
C ALA A 66 8.44 -15.54 -2.46
N LEU A 67 7.83 -15.06 -1.38
CA LEU A 67 8.50 -14.90 -0.08
C LEU A 67 8.87 -16.24 0.56
N MET A 68 8.02 -17.27 0.45
CA MET A 68 8.36 -18.64 0.89
C MET A 68 9.55 -19.21 0.13
N SER A 69 9.76 -18.79 -1.11
CA SER A 69 10.93 -19.20 -1.90
C SER A 69 12.19 -18.47 -1.47
N ARG A 70 12.11 -17.15 -1.25
CA ARG A 70 13.22 -16.29 -0.83
C ARG A 70 12.72 -15.03 -0.15
N LEU A 71 13.14 -14.84 1.11
CA LEU A 71 12.82 -13.65 1.92
C LEU A 71 13.76 -12.46 1.69
N ASP A 72 14.92 -12.70 1.10
CA ASP A 72 16.00 -11.72 0.95
C ASP A 72 15.97 -10.94 -0.37
N ILE A 73 14.86 -10.99 -1.11
CA ILE A 73 14.69 -10.27 -2.37
C ILE A 73 13.95 -8.96 -2.12
N PRO A 74 14.61 -7.79 -2.16
CA PRO A 74 14.00 -6.51 -1.85
C PRO A 74 12.81 -6.13 -2.73
N ASP A 75 12.87 -6.50 -4.01
CA ASP A 75 11.89 -6.09 -5.04
C ASP A 75 10.46 -6.65 -4.81
N VAL A 76 10.31 -7.69 -3.99
CA VAL A 76 9.01 -8.30 -3.69
C VAL A 76 8.16 -7.40 -2.79
N TYR A 77 8.79 -6.73 -1.82
CA TYR A 77 8.09 -6.06 -0.73
C TYR A 77 7.24 -4.88 -1.16
N PRO A 78 7.70 -3.92 -1.97
CA PRO A 78 6.90 -2.74 -2.31
C PRO A 78 5.58 -3.10 -3.00
N ASP A 79 5.61 -4.04 -3.94
CA ASP A 79 4.42 -4.44 -4.69
C ASP A 79 3.44 -5.22 -3.82
N TYR A 80 3.95 -6.13 -2.96
CA TYR A 80 3.09 -6.90 -2.06
C TYR A 80 2.47 -6.00 -0.98
N ILE A 81 3.24 -5.10 -0.37
CA ILE A 81 2.70 -4.14 0.60
C ILE A 81 1.62 -3.26 -0.04
N ARG A 82 1.83 -2.80 -1.27
CA ARG A 82 0.83 -2.02 -2.01
C ARG A 82 -0.46 -2.81 -2.25
N LEU A 83 -0.34 -4.11 -2.59
CA LEU A 83 -1.49 -5.00 -2.71
C LEU A 83 -2.30 -5.04 -1.40
N LEU A 84 -1.64 -5.26 -0.27
CA LEU A 84 -2.27 -5.34 1.05
C LEU A 84 -2.96 -4.01 1.44
N ILE A 85 -2.30 -2.87 1.19
CA ILE A 85 -2.88 -1.55 1.46
C ILE A 85 -4.13 -1.31 0.62
N ASN A 86 -4.10 -1.67 -0.66
CA ASN A 86 -5.23 -1.47 -1.57
C ASN A 86 -6.43 -2.35 -1.21
N ASN A 87 -6.20 -3.49 -0.56
CA ASN A 87 -7.25 -4.39 -0.05
C ASN A 87 -7.62 -4.15 1.42
N GLU A 88 -7.12 -3.09 2.02
CA GLU A 88 -7.38 -2.74 3.43
C GLU A 88 -6.82 -3.73 4.46
N ASP A 89 -5.88 -4.61 4.08
CA ASP A 89 -5.16 -5.51 4.98
C ASP A 89 -4.03 -4.77 5.73
N TYR A 90 -4.40 -3.71 6.44
CA TYR A 90 -3.44 -2.74 7.01
C TYR A 90 -2.53 -3.34 8.08
N GLU A 91 -3.01 -4.28 8.87
CA GLU A 91 -2.18 -4.93 9.90
C GLU A 91 -1.08 -5.80 9.28
N GLU A 92 -1.42 -6.52 8.22
CA GLU A 92 -0.45 -7.36 7.50
C GLU A 92 0.55 -6.48 6.74
N ALA A 93 0.06 -5.41 6.11
CA ALA A 93 0.91 -4.42 5.45
C ALA A 93 1.94 -3.82 6.43
N GLN A 94 1.53 -3.46 7.66
CA GLN A 94 2.44 -2.93 8.67
C GLN A 94 3.51 -3.95 9.07
N LYS A 95 3.13 -5.20 9.32
CA LYS A 95 4.08 -6.27 9.66
C LYS A 95 5.11 -6.48 8.54
N LEU A 96 4.64 -6.43 7.30
CA LEU A 96 5.50 -6.61 6.14
C LEU A 96 6.46 -5.43 5.93
N ILE A 97 6.02 -4.20 6.19
CA ILE A 97 6.87 -3.00 6.19
C ILE A 97 7.98 -3.13 7.25
N ASP A 98 7.62 -3.52 8.47
CA ASP A 98 8.57 -3.64 9.57
C ASP A 98 9.61 -4.73 9.30
N PHE A 99 9.21 -5.82 8.68
CA PHE A 99 10.13 -6.86 8.22
C PHE A 99 11.03 -6.36 7.07
N ALA A 100 10.44 -5.71 6.06
CA ALA A 100 11.17 -5.20 4.89
C ALA A 100 12.29 -4.22 5.25
N ARG A 101 12.12 -3.39 6.29
CA ARG A 101 13.16 -2.48 6.79
C ARG A 101 14.46 -3.18 7.19
N GLN A 102 14.39 -4.47 7.52
CA GLN A 102 15.53 -5.27 7.94
C GLN A 102 16.24 -5.95 6.76
N ILE A 103 15.64 -5.93 5.57
CA ILE A 103 16.20 -6.59 4.39
C ILE A 103 17.38 -5.79 3.86
N LYS A 104 18.50 -6.46 3.66
CA LYS A 104 19.71 -5.84 3.09
C LYS A 104 19.43 -5.43 1.63
N GLY A 105 19.73 -4.18 1.31
CA GLY A 105 19.55 -3.66 -0.04
C GLY A 105 18.16 -3.16 -0.36
N ILE A 106 17.24 -3.16 0.63
CA ILE A 106 15.91 -2.54 0.46
C ILE A 106 16.05 -1.03 0.15
N ASP A 107 15.21 -0.54 -0.71
CA ASP A 107 15.03 0.90 -0.91
C ASP A 107 14.34 1.51 0.31
N LYS A 108 15.14 2.06 1.22
CA LYS A 108 14.64 2.67 2.46
C LYS A 108 13.70 3.85 2.19
N ALA A 109 14.02 4.66 1.19
CA ALA A 109 13.18 5.80 0.83
C ALA A 109 11.81 5.33 0.30
N GLY A 110 11.80 4.30 -0.56
CA GLY A 110 10.58 3.68 -1.05
C GLY A 110 9.76 3.03 0.06
N ILE A 111 10.40 2.38 1.04
CA ILE A 111 9.68 1.80 2.19
C ILE A 111 9.04 2.88 3.06
N GLU A 112 9.71 4.01 3.33
CA GLU A 112 9.09 5.11 4.08
C GLU A 112 7.93 5.77 3.30
N LEU A 113 8.04 5.86 1.97
CA LEU A 113 6.94 6.30 1.11
C LEU A 113 5.74 5.33 1.19
N THR A 114 6.00 4.02 1.22
CA THR A 114 4.96 3.00 1.36
C THR A 114 4.33 3.03 2.75
N GLN A 115 5.12 3.25 3.81
CA GLN A 115 4.61 3.48 5.17
C GLN A 115 3.68 4.70 5.22
N ALA A 116 4.05 5.77 4.53
CA ALA A 116 3.21 6.95 4.43
C ALA A 116 1.88 6.66 3.73
N SER A 117 1.90 5.83 2.69
CA SER A 117 0.69 5.39 1.98
C SER A 117 -0.24 4.59 2.90
N LEU A 118 0.31 3.71 3.75
CA LEU A 118 -0.45 2.98 4.77
C LEU A 118 -1.10 3.94 5.78
N PHE A 119 -0.34 4.92 6.31
CA PHE A 119 -0.90 5.93 7.22
C PHE A 119 -1.95 6.80 6.53
N GLU A 120 -1.76 7.16 5.26
CA GLU A 120 -2.73 7.92 4.49
C GLU A 120 -4.04 7.14 4.31
N ALA A 121 -3.97 5.83 4.03
CA ALA A 121 -5.13 4.95 3.94
C ALA A 121 -5.89 4.84 5.27
N ASN A 122 -5.18 4.81 6.40
CA ASN A 122 -5.74 4.82 7.74
C ASN A 122 -6.19 6.21 8.23
N LEU A 123 -6.16 7.24 7.38
CA LEU A 123 -6.49 8.63 7.74
C LEU A 123 -5.59 9.24 8.82
N GLU A 124 -4.40 8.68 9.03
CA GLU A 124 -3.39 9.13 10.01
C GLU A 124 -2.42 10.13 9.35
N PHE A 125 -2.95 11.26 8.88
CA PHE A 125 -2.22 12.19 8.01
C PHE A 125 -0.98 12.81 8.64
N ASP A 126 -0.93 13.03 9.94
CA ASP A 126 0.28 13.52 10.61
C ASP A 126 1.40 12.50 10.60
N LYS A 127 1.09 11.20 10.80
CA LYS A 127 2.05 10.11 10.67
C LYS A 127 2.50 9.93 9.22
N ALA A 128 1.56 10.00 8.27
CA ALA A 128 1.88 9.95 6.84
C ALA A 128 2.88 11.05 6.46
N ARG A 129 2.63 12.30 6.90
CA ARG A 129 3.54 13.42 6.65
C ARG A 129 4.93 13.21 7.24
N LYS A 130 5.03 12.61 8.44
CA LYS A 130 6.32 12.30 9.06
C LYS A 130 7.09 11.29 8.21
N SER A 131 6.48 10.17 7.83
CA SER A 131 7.12 9.15 6.97
C SER A 131 7.50 9.71 5.60
N LEU A 132 6.72 10.64 5.03
CA LEU A 132 7.08 11.31 3.78
C LEU A 132 8.34 12.18 3.92
N ASN A 133 8.49 12.90 5.05
CA ASN A 133 9.71 13.64 5.31
C ASN A 133 10.92 12.71 5.49
N ASP A 134 10.74 11.57 6.15
CA ASP A 134 11.79 10.55 6.29
C ASP A 134 12.15 9.96 4.92
N ALA A 135 11.16 9.65 4.07
CA ALA A 135 11.37 9.21 2.69
C ALA A 135 12.19 10.25 1.88
N LYS A 136 11.85 11.53 2.03
CA LYS A 136 12.55 12.63 1.35
C LYS A 136 13.99 12.77 1.79
N LEU A 137 14.29 12.60 3.09
CA LEU A 137 15.64 12.62 3.62
C LEU A 137 16.50 11.46 3.11
N LEU A 138 15.88 10.32 2.83
CA LEU A 138 16.53 9.11 2.30
C LEU A 138 16.61 9.11 0.77
N GLY A 139 15.83 9.95 0.10
CA GLY A 139 15.78 10.03 -1.37
C GLY A 139 17.09 10.53 -1.96
N MET A 140 17.59 9.84 -3.00
CA MET A 140 18.88 10.12 -3.61
C MET A 140 18.79 10.82 -4.99
N ASN A 141 17.59 11.04 -5.50
CA ASN A 141 17.38 11.73 -6.78
C ASN A 141 16.25 12.74 -6.71
N ASN A 142 16.33 13.78 -7.55
CA ASN A 142 15.38 14.89 -7.55
C ASN A 142 13.98 14.48 -7.98
N ASP A 143 13.83 13.53 -8.89
CA ASP A 143 12.50 13.10 -9.37
C ASP A 143 11.72 12.45 -8.24
N PHE A 144 12.37 11.60 -7.45
CA PHE A 144 11.78 11.00 -6.25
C PHE A 144 11.40 12.08 -5.22
N ILE A 145 12.31 13.03 -4.95
CA ILE A 145 12.07 14.12 -3.99
C ILE A 145 10.87 14.96 -4.44
N ASN A 146 10.79 15.33 -5.72
CA ASN A 146 9.68 16.10 -6.28
C ASN A 146 8.35 15.32 -6.16
N TYR A 147 8.36 14.02 -6.46
CA TYR A 147 7.19 13.17 -6.28
C TYR A 147 6.73 13.13 -4.82
N VAL A 148 7.66 12.97 -3.87
CA VAL A 148 7.32 12.99 -2.44
C VAL A 148 6.73 14.35 -2.03
N ASP A 149 7.22 15.47 -2.57
CA ASP A 149 6.67 16.81 -2.30
C ASP A 149 5.22 16.95 -2.81
N GLU A 150 4.90 16.38 -3.95
CA GLU A 150 3.52 16.32 -4.45
C GLU A 150 2.61 15.52 -3.50
N VAL A 151 3.09 14.37 -3.01
CA VAL A 151 2.36 13.54 -2.03
C VAL A 151 2.17 14.30 -0.72
N ILE A 152 3.21 15.00 -0.20
CA ILE A 152 3.11 15.85 0.99
C ILE A 152 2.04 16.93 0.79
N SER A 153 2.00 17.57 -0.36
CA SER A 153 0.98 18.58 -0.69
C SER A 153 -0.43 17.98 -0.63
N ARG A 154 -0.62 16.78 -1.19
CA ARG A 154 -1.89 16.04 -1.14
C ARG A 154 -2.30 15.70 0.29
N VAL A 155 -1.40 15.13 1.07
CA VAL A 155 -1.64 14.75 2.48
C VAL A 155 -1.97 15.98 3.33
N ASN A 156 -1.27 17.11 3.14
CA ASN A 156 -1.55 18.35 3.85
C ASN A 156 -2.95 18.92 3.52
N LYS A 157 -3.44 18.76 2.29
CA LYS A 157 -4.82 19.14 1.93
C LYS A 157 -5.84 18.27 2.67
N LYS A 158 -5.62 16.95 2.72
CA LYS A 158 -6.48 16.00 3.46
C LYS A 158 -6.50 16.30 4.96
N LEU A 159 -5.33 16.58 5.54
CA LEU A 159 -5.22 16.96 6.96
C LEU A 159 -6.01 18.23 7.30
N LYS A 160 -5.95 19.25 6.43
CA LYS A 160 -6.75 20.47 6.62
C LYS A 160 -8.24 20.19 6.60
N ILE A 161 -8.71 19.33 5.70
CA ILE A 161 -10.12 18.92 5.62
C ILE A 161 -10.53 18.17 6.88
N GLN A 162 -9.72 17.20 7.32
CA GLN A 162 -9.99 16.43 8.54
C GLN A 162 -10.10 17.34 9.77
N ASN A 163 -9.16 18.29 9.93
CA ASN A 163 -9.16 19.23 11.03
C ASN A 163 -10.39 20.15 11.00
N LYS A 164 -10.86 20.55 9.82
CA LYS A 164 -12.09 21.34 9.69
C LYS A 164 -13.32 20.51 10.14
N ILE A 165 -13.43 19.28 9.67
CA ILE A 165 -14.54 18.37 10.07
C ILE A 165 -14.55 18.15 11.58
N ASN A 166 -13.37 17.90 12.17
CA ASN A 166 -13.26 17.67 13.61
C ASN A 166 -13.71 18.89 14.43
N ARG A 167 -13.28 20.11 14.04
CA ARG A 167 -13.71 21.36 14.70
C ARG A 167 -15.20 21.59 14.59
N GLU A 168 -15.80 21.34 13.43
CA GLU A 168 -17.26 21.45 13.25
C GLU A 168 -18.04 20.46 14.09
N ALA A 169 -17.51 19.23 14.26
CA ALA A 169 -18.11 18.22 15.12
C ALA A 169 -18.00 18.58 16.62
N GLU A 170 -16.87 19.15 17.04
CA GLU A 170 -16.68 19.64 18.42
C GLU A 170 -17.62 20.80 18.74
N ASN A 171 -17.74 21.80 17.85
CA ASN A 171 -18.61 22.94 18.02
C ASN A 171 -20.08 22.50 18.13
N LYS A 172 -20.53 21.54 17.33
CA LYS A 172 -21.90 20.98 17.44
C LYS A 172 -22.15 20.28 18.78
N LYS A 173 -21.15 19.61 19.34
CA LYS A 173 -21.28 18.97 20.66
C LYS A 173 -21.39 20.01 21.78
N THR A 174 -20.65 21.09 21.72
CA THR A 174 -20.72 22.18 22.72
C THR A 174 -22.06 22.89 22.67
N GLU A 175 -22.61 23.19 21.49
CA GLU A 175 -23.92 23.82 21.32
C GLU A 175 -25.09 22.93 21.84
N THR A 176 -24.93 21.62 21.82
CA THR A 176 -25.96 20.70 22.38
C THR A 176 -25.92 20.59 23.91
N VAL A 177 -24.73 20.82 24.53
CA VAL A 177 -24.55 20.79 25.98
C VAL A 177 -25.00 22.10 26.62
N ASP A 178 -24.91 23.24 25.93
CA ASP A 178 -25.29 24.58 26.43
C ASP A 178 -26.78 24.95 26.21
N LYS A 179 -27.60 24.06 25.68
CA LYS A 179 -29.06 24.28 25.73
C LYS A 179 -29.52 23.97 27.15
N PRO A 180 -29.84 25.00 27.98
CA PRO A 180 -30.43 24.74 29.28
C PRO A 180 -31.71 23.93 29.01
N GLU A 181 -31.82 22.78 29.66
CA GLU A 181 -33.13 22.10 29.77
C GLU A 181 -34.11 23.16 30.22
N THR A 182 -34.92 23.63 29.28
CA THR A 182 -35.96 24.62 29.57
C THR A 182 -36.86 24.02 30.59
N SER A 183 -36.74 24.53 31.81
CA SER A 183 -37.44 24.05 33.02
C SER A 183 -38.92 24.36 32.97
N TRP A 184 -39.56 24.21 31.79
CA TRP A 184 -41.05 24.37 31.69
C TRP A 184 -41.80 23.27 32.43
N PHE A 185 -41.19 22.13 32.71
CA PHE A 185 -41.74 21.05 33.51
C PHE A 185 -41.77 21.38 35.02
N ARG A 186 -40.77 22.14 35.55
CA ARG A 186 -40.74 22.50 36.97
C ARG A 186 -41.84 23.46 37.40
N ASN A 187 -42.31 24.34 36.52
CA ASN A 187 -43.35 25.34 36.86
C ASN A 187 -44.77 24.79 36.81
N ARG A 188 -45.00 23.54 36.42
CA ARG A 188 -46.34 22.95 36.33
C ARG A 188 -46.70 22.06 37.52
N LEU A 189 -45.77 21.78 38.43
CA LEU A 189 -45.99 20.95 39.62
C LEU A 189 -46.19 21.75 40.92
N ASN A 190 -46.11 23.09 40.87
CA ASN A 190 -46.23 23.97 42.02
C ASN A 190 -47.46 24.92 41.92
N ASN A 191 -48.53 24.58 41.16
CA ASN A 191 -49.81 25.21 41.17
C ASN A 191 -50.93 24.19 41.43
#